data_f273aaeb26c5f822d530994d5cb90d2f
#
_entry.id   f273aaeb26c5f822d530994d5cb90d2f
#
_cell.length_a   1.000
_cell.length_b   1.000
_cell.length_c   1.000
_cell.angle_alpha   90.00
_cell.angle_beta   90.00
_cell.angle_gamma   90.00
#
_symmetry.space_group_name_H-M   'P 1'
#
loop_
_entity.id
_entity.type
_entity.pdbx_description
1 polymer ?
#
loop_
_entity_poly.entity_id
_entity_poly.type
_entity_poly.pdbx_seq_one_letter_code
_entity_poly.pdbx_strand_id
1 'polypeptide(L)'
;MSKVKSWCRANAMLVISLLAAVVTAFFVPPDRDYLGYYDLKTLACLFCVLAVVGALRDLHIFSALSQRMVHTFSTVRGVCTALVVITMFGSMLLTNDTALLTFLPLGWFVLSSTGQEKHTALLFILQNCAANLCGMITPFGNPQNLYLFSYYDLSTKTFFSAMLPPFILSTVLILLCCLVFPKEQLSVPEAQVTVDSCRAVIYGGLFCLAVAMVLRLVPYVLGLTVIVLALWFLDRHALKTVDWGLLATFAAFFTFSGNLARMEAVRVLFARLLSHGTMLISALTCQIISNVPASILLSRFTQDASGLLIGVNVGGAGTLVASLASLITFREYTCRIPGGGKHFLLLFSGISFTFLAILLVVMSVLM
;
A
#
# COMPACT_ATOMS: atom_id res chain seq x y z
N MET A 1 -3.81 9.09 -30.81
CA MET A 1 -4.28 7.82 -30.19
C MET A 1 -3.24 7.17 -29.25
N SER A 2 -1.92 7.27 -29.49
CA SER A 2 -0.91 6.62 -28.64
C SER A 2 -0.78 7.21 -27.24
N LYS A 3 -0.83 8.53 -27.08
CA LYS A 3 -0.73 9.21 -25.76
C LYS A 3 -1.89 8.89 -24.82
N VAL A 4 -3.13 8.85 -25.34
CA VAL A 4 -4.33 8.49 -24.56
C VAL A 4 -4.26 7.04 -24.10
N LYS A 5 -3.88 6.10 -24.97
CA LYS A 5 -3.69 4.68 -24.60
C LYS A 5 -2.62 4.50 -23.54
N SER A 6 -1.50 5.22 -23.64
CA SER A 6 -0.43 5.19 -22.64
C SER A 6 -0.92 5.75 -21.29
N TRP A 7 -1.63 6.87 -21.30
CA TRP A 7 -2.19 7.48 -20.09
C TRP A 7 -3.23 6.56 -19.43
N CYS A 8 -4.17 5.98 -20.20
CA CYS A 8 -5.15 5.04 -19.66
C CYS A 8 -4.50 3.78 -19.08
N ARG A 9 -3.42 3.27 -19.65
CA ARG A 9 -2.68 2.15 -19.08
C ARG A 9 -1.96 2.52 -17.78
N ALA A 10 -1.41 3.73 -17.71
CA ALA A 10 -0.75 4.23 -16.51
C ALA A 10 -1.75 4.48 -15.37
N ASN A 11 -3.01 4.85 -15.69
CA ASN A 11 -4.07 5.17 -14.73
C ASN A 11 -5.25 4.19 -14.83
N ALA A 12 -4.97 2.90 -15.04
CA ALA A 12 -6.01 1.89 -15.31
C ALA A 12 -7.05 1.81 -14.17
N MET A 13 -6.61 1.86 -12.92
CA MET A 13 -7.49 1.84 -11.74
C MET A 13 -8.45 3.04 -11.73
N LEU A 14 -7.95 4.25 -12.01
CA LEU A 14 -8.77 5.45 -12.12
C LEU A 14 -9.79 5.33 -13.24
N VAL A 15 -9.39 4.85 -14.42
CA VAL A 15 -10.30 4.70 -15.56
C VAL A 15 -11.40 3.70 -15.25
N ILE A 16 -11.05 2.54 -14.67
CA ILE A 16 -12.01 1.51 -14.27
C ILE A 16 -12.98 2.04 -13.22
N SER A 17 -12.48 2.75 -12.19
CA SER A 17 -13.31 3.30 -11.12
C SER A 17 -14.27 4.37 -11.62
N LEU A 18 -13.83 5.24 -12.53
CA LEU A 18 -14.68 6.25 -13.16
C LEU A 18 -15.76 5.60 -14.02
N LEU A 19 -15.41 4.59 -14.83
CA LEU A 19 -16.39 3.85 -15.63
C LEU A 19 -17.42 3.16 -14.74
N ALA A 20 -16.98 2.51 -13.66
CA ALA A 20 -17.87 1.87 -12.69
C ALA A 20 -18.82 2.88 -12.01
N ALA A 21 -18.30 4.04 -11.61
CA ALA A 21 -19.10 5.13 -11.05
C ALA A 21 -20.16 5.65 -12.05
N VAL A 22 -19.76 5.88 -13.30
CA VAL A 22 -20.67 6.33 -14.38
C VAL A 22 -21.74 5.27 -14.67
N VAL A 23 -21.36 3.99 -14.81
CA VAL A 23 -22.32 2.91 -15.06
C VAL A 23 -23.34 2.83 -13.94
N THR A 24 -22.93 2.90 -12.68
CA THR A 24 -23.87 2.83 -11.55
C THR A 24 -24.73 4.08 -11.42
N ALA A 25 -24.29 5.24 -11.91
CA ALA A 25 -25.10 6.46 -11.94
C ALA A 25 -26.31 6.38 -12.89
N PHE A 26 -26.30 5.47 -13.88
CA PHE A 26 -27.48 5.18 -14.70
C PHE A 26 -28.58 4.45 -13.91
N PHE A 27 -28.19 3.64 -12.93
CA PHE A 27 -29.15 2.90 -12.07
C PHE A 27 -29.58 3.71 -10.85
N VAL A 28 -28.70 4.58 -10.34
CA VAL A 28 -28.93 5.47 -9.21
C VAL A 28 -28.57 6.89 -9.68
N PRO A 29 -29.53 7.66 -10.22
CA PRO A 29 -29.27 9.01 -10.74
C PRO A 29 -28.70 9.94 -9.66
N PRO A 30 -27.80 10.88 -10.03
CA PRO A 30 -27.23 11.83 -9.11
C PRO A 30 -28.30 12.67 -8.38
N ASP A 31 -28.22 12.69 -7.06
CA ASP A 31 -29.08 13.46 -6.16
C ASP A 31 -28.26 14.06 -4.99
N ARG A 32 -28.93 14.66 -4.01
CA ARG A 32 -28.25 15.27 -2.84
C ARG A 32 -27.51 14.26 -1.96
N ASP A 33 -27.93 12.99 -1.96
CA ASP A 33 -27.33 11.94 -1.14
C ASP A 33 -25.91 11.57 -1.62
N TYR A 34 -25.57 11.88 -2.89
CA TYR A 34 -24.23 11.71 -3.43
C TYR A 34 -23.17 12.47 -2.61
N LEU A 35 -23.51 13.63 -2.05
CA LEU A 35 -22.58 14.39 -1.20
C LEU A 35 -22.21 13.61 0.08
N GLY A 36 -23.12 12.77 0.57
CA GLY A 36 -22.90 11.90 1.73
C GLY A 36 -22.03 10.67 1.46
N TYR A 37 -21.70 10.38 0.19
CA TYR A 37 -20.85 9.26 -0.14
C TYR A 37 -19.38 9.53 0.20
N TYR A 38 -18.96 10.79 0.14
CA TYR A 38 -17.56 11.19 0.25
C TYR A 38 -17.12 11.35 1.71
N ASP A 39 -16.12 10.57 2.10
CA ASP A 39 -15.39 10.78 3.36
C ASP A 39 -14.28 11.83 3.15
N LEU A 40 -14.64 13.10 3.32
CA LEU A 40 -13.70 14.22 3.14
C LEU A 40 -12.54 14.17 4.15
N LYS A 41 -12.78 13.63 5.35
CA LYS A 41 -11.74 13.46 6.36
C LYS A 41 -10.67 12.47 5.88
N THR A 42 -11.10 11.32 5.36
CA THR A 42 -10.18 10.33 4.78
C THR A 42 -9.40 10.92 3.60
N LEU A 43 -10.06 11.62 2.68
CA LEU A 43 -9.38 12.24 1.53
C LEU A 43 -8.36 13.30 1.98
N ALA A 44 -8.69 14.13 2.97
CA ALA A 44 -7.77 15.13 3.51
C ALA A 44 -6.56 14.49 4.21
N CYS A 45 -6.79 13.47 5.05
CA CYS A 45 -5.72 12.73 5.71
C CYS A 45 -4.81 12.02 4.69
N LEU A 46 -5.41 11.36 3.70
CA LEU A 46 -4.67 10.67 2.64
C LEU A 46 -3.82 11.66 1.82
N PHE A 47 -4.40 12.80 1.42
CA PHE A 47 -3.67 13.87 0.75
C PHE A 47 -2.47 14.34 1.58
N CYS A 48 -2.66 14.64 2.87
CA CYS A 48 -1.61 15.13 3.74
C CYS A 48 -0.47 14.11 3.89
N VAL A 49 -0.80 12.84 4.13
CA VAL A 49 0.19 11.76 4.22
C VAL A 49 0.96 11.65 2.91
N LEU A 50 0.28 11.58 1.76
CA LEU A 50 0.93 11.46 0.44
C LEU A 50 1.83 12.65 0.12
N ALA A 51 1.40 13.88 0.41
CA ALA A 51 2.18 15.09 0.16
C ALA A 51 3.47 15.12 0.99
N VAL A 52 3.37 14.86 2.28
CA VAL A 52 4.52 14.90 3.20
C VAL A 52 5.47 13.73 2.95
N VAL A 53 4.94 12.53 2.70
CA VAL A 53 5.72 11.34 2.35
C VAL A 53 6.47 11.57 1.02
N GLY A 54 5.82 12.21 0.04
CA GLY A 54 6.45 12.62 -1.22
C GLY A 54 7.65 13.54 -0.97
N ALA A 55 7.50 14.59 -0.14
CA ALA A 55 8.58 15.49 0.23
C ALA A 55 9.74 14.77 0.94
N LEU A 56 9.44 13.86 1.87
CA LEU A 56 10.46 13.06 2.55
C LEU A 56 11.21 12.12 1.61
N ARG A 57 10.52 11.51 0.65
CA ARG A 57 11.11 10.65 -0.38
C ARG A 57 12.10 11.43 -1.25
N ASP A 58 11.74 12.63 -1.67
CA ASP A 58 12.55 13.46 -2.56
C ASP A 58 13.84 13.98 -1.87
N LEU A 59 13.90 13.97 -0.54
CA LEU A 59 15.13 14.20 0.24
C LEU A 59 16.09 13.00 0.29
N HIS A 60 15.72 11.87 -0.32
CA HIS A 60 16.53 10.64 -0.33
C HIS A 60 16.96 10.10 1.05
N ILE A 61 16.23 10.47 2.14
CA ILE A 61 16.53 10.05 3.51
C ILE A 61 16.52 8.52 3.63
N PHE A 62 15.49 7.89 3.05
CA PHE A 62 15.34 6.45 3.08
C PHE A 62 16.42 5.73 2.28
N SER A 63 16.87 6.31 1.17
CA SER A 63 17.98 5.79 0.36
C SER A 63 19.30 5.87 1.13
N ALA A 64 19.56 6.97 1.83
CA ALA A 64 20.76 7.12 2.65
C ALA A 64 20.79 6.13 3.83
N LEU A 65 19.66 5.96 4.52
CA LEU A 65 19.54 4.99 5.61
C LEU A 65 19.76 3.56 5.11
N SER A 66 19.17 3.23 3.98
CA SER A 66 19.28 1.90 3.37
C SER A 66 20.70 1.57 2.97
N GLN A 67 21.42 2.51 2.39
CA GLN A 67 22.84 2.31 2.02
C GLN A 67 23.69 2.00 3.25
N ARG A 68 23.52 2.77 4.33
CA ARG A 68 24.25 2.49 5.59
C ARG A 68 23.95 1.09 6.13
N MET A 69 22.70 0.64 6.09
CA MET A 69 22.34 -0.70 6.53
C MET A 69 22.94 -1.79 5.63
N VAL A 70 22.88 -1.62 4.32
CA VAL A 70 23.43 -2.59 3.35
C VAL A 70 24.94 -2.76 3.54
N HIS A 71 25.68 -1.69 3.78
CA HIS A 71 27.13 -1.74 4.03
C HIS A 71 27.53 -2.47 5.33
N THR A 72 26.61 -2.63 6.27
CA THR A 72 26.86 -3.39 7.51
C THR A 72 26.97 -4.90 7.27
N PHE A 73 26.44 -5.39 6.14
CA PHE A 73 26.37 -6.82 5.83
C PHE A 73 27.31 -7.18 4.66
N SER A 74 28.04 -8.27 4.81
CA SER A 74 29.02 -8.77 3.85
C SER A 74 28.57 -10.01 3.07
N THR A 75 27.32 -10.43 3.19
CA THR A 75 26.79 -11.62 2.52
C THR A 75 25.50 -11.31 1.74
N VAL A 76 25.27 -12.05 0.64
CA VAL A 76 24.03 -11.91 -0.16
C VAL A 76 22.79 -12.04 0.73
N ARG A 77 22.76 -13.03 1.63
CA ARG A 77 21.65 -13.20 2.58
C ARG A 77 21.47 -11.97 3.47
N GLY A 78 22.55 -11.49 4.08
CA GLY A 78 22.51 -10.34 4.98
C GLY A 78 21.99 -9.09 4.29
N VAL A 79 22.51 -8.79 3.10
CA VAL A 79 22.13 -7.64 2.29
C VAL A 79 20.66 -7.73 1.83
N CYS A 80 20.26 -8.88 1.28
CA CYS A 80 18.86 -9.07 0.85
C CYS A 80 17.89 -8.99 2.04
N THR A 81 18.24 -9.58 3.19
CA THR A 81 17.42 -9.48 4.40
C THR A 81 17.33 -8.02 4.88
N ALA A 82 18.45 -7.28 4.88
CA ALA A 82 18.44 -5.86 5.23
C ALA A 82 17.54 -5.03 4.32
N LEU A 83 17.57 -5.29 3.00
CA LEU A 83 16.70 -4.62 2.02
C LEU A 83 15.21 -4.94 2.25
N VAL A 84 14.88 -6.18 2.59
CA VAL A 84 13.50 -6.59 2.93
C VAL A 84 13.06 -5.92 4.24
N VAL A 85 13.90 -5.96 5.28
CA VAL A 85 13.61 -5.35 6.60
C VAL A 85 13.43 -3.83 6.48
N ILE A 86 14.27 -3.15 5.69
CA ILE A 86 14.11 -1.72 5.45
C ILE A 86 12.82 -1.40 4.68
N THR A 87 12.45 -2.25 3.72
CA THR A 87 11.16 -2.11 3.02
C THR A 87 10.00 -2.31 3.98
N MET A 88 10.11 -3.25 4.91
CA MET A 88 9.13 -3.50 5.96
C MET A 88 8.93 -2.25 6.85
N PHE A 89 10.00 -1.71 7.44
CA PHE A 89 9.90 -0.50 8.26
C PHE A 89 9.51 0.74 7.45
N GLY A 90 10.03 0.84 6.23
CA GLY A 90 9.67 1.92 5.31
C GLY A 90 8.19 1.94 4.99
N SER A 91 7.57 0.79 4.76
CA SER A 91 6.13 0.70 4.48
C SER A 91 5.22 1.02 5.67
N MET A 92 5.73 0.94 6.90
CA MET A 92 5.00 1.38 8.09
C MET A 92 4.90 2.90 8.20
N LEU A 93 5.86 3.62 7.60
CA LEU A 93 5.98 5.08 7.63
C LEU A 93 5.53 5.73 6.32
N LEU A 94 5.87 5.08 5.20
CA LEU A 94 5.46 5.46 3.85
C LEU A 94 4.22 4.65 3.47
N THR A 95 3.55 5.02 2.38
CA THR A 95 2.60 4.09 1.78
C THR A 95 3.35 2.90 1.15
N ASN A 96 2.71 1.73 1.10
CA ASN A 96 3.29 0.51 0.50
C ASN A 96 3.87 0.76 -0.90
N ASP A 97 3.16 1.50 -1.75
CA ASP A 97 3.58 1.83 -3.11
C ASP A 97 4.82 2.72 -3.12
N THR A 98 4.85 3.75 -2.27
CA THR A 98 6.01 4.65 -2.14
C THR A 98 7.24 3.94 -1.59
N ALA A 99 7.05 3.02 -0.64
CA ALA A 99 8.14 2.19 -0.12
C ALA A 99 8.77 1.34 -1.24
N LEU A 100 7.94 0.70 -2.09
CA LEU A 100 8.44 -0.10 -3.20
C LEU A 100 9.14 0.75 -4.26
N LEU A 101 8.57 1.89 -4.65
CA LEU A 101 9.23 2.81 -5.59
C LEU A 101 10.59 3.32 -5.09
N THR A 102 10.80 3.33 -3.77
CA THR A 102 12.06 3.72 -3.15
C THR A 102 13.05 2.56 -3.05
N PHE A 103 12.61 1.39 -2.61
CA PHE A 103 13.52 0.30 -2.23
C PHE A 103 13.73 -0.77 -3.31
N LEU A 104 12.82 -0.94 -4.29
CA LEU A 104 13.06 -1.85 -5.41
C LEU A 104 14.24 -1.41 -6.30
N PRO A 105 14.35 -0.11 -6.70
CA PRO A 105 15.51 0.35 -7.45
C PRO A 105 16.83 0.15 -6.68
N LEU A 106 16.82 0.33 -5.37
CA LEU A 106 18.00 0.08 -4.54
C LEU A 106 18.36 -1.40 -4.51
N GLY A 107 17.38 -2.29 -4.35
CA GLY A 107 17.59 -3.74 -4.42
C GLY A 107 18.20 -4.17 -5.75
N TRP A 108 17.70 -3.61 -6.86
CA TRP A 108 18.29 -3.83 -8.18
C TRP A 108 19.74 -3.33 -8.25
N PHE A 109 19.99 -2.09 -7.83
CA PHE A 109 21.32 -1.49 -7.87
C PHE A 109 22.33 -2.37 -7.13
N VAL A 110 22.00 -2.84 -5.93
CA VAL A 110 22.88 -3.67 -5.13
C VAL A 110 23.15 -5.02 -5.81
N LEU A 111 22.12 -5.70 -6.30
CA LEU A 111 22.28 -7.01 -6.93
C LEU A 111 22.99 -6.92 -8.29
N SER A 112 22.72 -5.89 -9.10
CA SER A 112 23.35 -5.72 -10.40
C SER A 112 24.83 -5.28 -10.29
N SER A 113 25.16 -4.40 -9.35
CA SER A 113 26.55 -3.98 -9.12
C SER A 113 27.45 -5.08 -8.56
N THR A 114 26.85 -6.14 -8.04
CA THR A 114 27.57 -7.27 -7.41
C THR A 114 27.44 -8.60 -8.18
N GLY A 115 26.84 -8.58 -9.38
CA GLY A 115 26.67 -9.77 -10.22
C GLY A 115 25.70 -10.82 -9.65
N GLN A 116 24.75 -10.39 -8.81
CA GLN A 116 23.81 -11.28 -8.12
C GLN A 116 22.36 -11.13 -8.64
N GLU A 117 22.18 -10.75 -9.89
CA GLU A 117 20.87 -10.48 -10.53
C GLU A 117 19.92 -11.70 -10.49
N LYS A 118 20.46 -12.91 -10.40
CA LYS A 118 19.68 -14.16 -10.25
C LYS A 118 18.72 -14.14 -9.05
N HIS A 119 19.02 -13.34 -8.02
CA HIS A 119 18.21 -13.22 -6.80
C HIS A 119 17.17 -12.12 -6.87
N THR A 120 17.11 -11.32 -7.93
CA THR A 120 16.21 -10.15 -8.05
C THR A 120 14.74 -10.53 -7.93
N ALA A 121 14.31 -11.63 -8.57
CA ALA A 121 12.91 -12.07 -8.51
C ALA A 121 12.46 -12.31 -7.06
N LEU A 122 13.22 -13.12 -6.31
CA LEU A 122 12.91 -13.44 -4.92
C LEU A 122 12.97 -12.19 -4.03
N LEU A 123 14.02 -11.37 -4.17
CA LEU A 123 14.15 -10.13 -3.40
C LEU A 123 12.93 -9.20 -3.63
N PHE A 124 12.56 -8.95 -4.88
CA PHE A 124 11.44 -8.07 -5.21
C PHE A 124 10.11 -8.60 -4.68
N ILE A 125 9.89 -9.92 -4.75
CA ILE A 125 8.69 -10.55 -4.20
C ILE A 125 8.64 -10.39 -2.68
N LEU A 126 9.75 -10.61 -1.98
CA LEU A 126 9.81 -10.45 -0.52
C LEU A 126 9.68 -8.98 -0.09
N GLN A 127 10.25 -8.02 -0.84
CA GLN A 127 10.01 -6.59 -0.62
C GLN A 127 8.53 -6.22 -0.85
N ASN A 128 7.88 -6.80 -1.87
CA ASN A 128 6.44 -6.63 -2.09
C ASN A 128 5.60 -7.19 -0.93
N CYS A 129 5.92 -8.40 -0.47
CA CYS A 129 5.25 -8.98 0.70
C CYS A 129 5.48 -8.11 1.95
N ALA A 130 6.70 -7.62 2.17
CA ALA A 130 7.05 -6.73 3.27
C ALA A 130 6.25 -5.42 3.22
N ALA A 131 6.16 -4.79 2.05
CA ALA A 131 5.41 -3.55 1.87
C ALA A 131 3.90 -3.73 2.11
N ASN A 132 3.31 -4.77 1.55
CA ASN A 132 1.87 -5.00 1.67
C ASN A 132 1.48 -5.51 3.07
N LEU A 133 2.18 -6.55 3.56
CA LEU A 133 1.78 -7.28 4.77
C LEU A 133 2.37 -6.71 6.05
N CYS A 134 3.48 -5.94 6.00
CA CYS A 134 4.01 -5.30 7.19
C CYS A 134 3.58 -3.84 7.30
N GLY A 135 3.36 -3.15 6.19
CA GLY A 135 2.77 -1.80 6.19
C GLY A 135 1.39 -1.73 6.83
N MET A 136 0.67 -2.87 6.90
CA MET A 136 -0.66 -2.92 7.49
C MET A 136 -0.72 -2.62 8.99
N ILE A 137 0.42 -2.66 9.72
CA ILE A 137 0.42 -2.42 11.19
C ILE A 137 0.09 -0.98 11.55
N THR A 138 0.24 -0.03 10.64
CA THR A 138 -0.10 1.37 10.89
C THR A 138 -1.35 1.82 10.13
N PRO A 139 -2.19 2.71 10.71
CA PRO A 139 -3.38 3.21 10.03
C PRO A 139 -3.08 4.03 8.75
N PHE A 140 -1.85 4.53 8.60
CA PHE A 140 -1.41 5.37 7.49
C PHE A 140 -0.43 4.67 6.55
N GLY A 141 0.04 3.47 6.88
CA GLY A 141 0.96 2.69 6.03
C GLY A 141 0.31 2.19 4.74
N ASN A 142 -1.01 2.01 4.73
CA ASN A 142 -1.77 1.58 3.55
C ASN A 142 -3.04 2.42 3.38
N PRO A 143 -3.42 2.81 2.15
CA PRO A 143 -4.61 3.63 1.92
C PRO A 143 -5.93 3.00 2.42
N GLN A 144 -6.09 1.67 2.28
CA GLN A 144 -7.27 0.95 2.79
C GLN A 144 -7.38 1.00 4.31
N ASN A 145 -6.24 0.99 5.03
CA ASN A 145 -6.22 1.09 6.48
C ASN A 145 -6.70 2.46 6.94
N LEU A 146 -6.17 3.51 6.32
CA LEU A 146 -6.54 4.88 6.63
C LEU A 146 -8.04 5.08 6.41
N TYR A 147 -8.57 4.56 5.30
CA TYR A 147 -10.01 4.62 5.02
C TYR A 147 -10.83 3.87 6.08
N LEU A 148 -10.54 2.58 6.35
CA LEU A 148 -11.32 1.78 7.29
C LEU A 148 -11.19 2.29 8.73
N PHE A 149 -10.01 2.76 9.11
CA PHE A 149 -9.78 3.40 10.41
C PHE A 149 -10.66 4.64 10.60
N SER A 150 -10.79 5.46 9.55
CA SER A 150 -11.67 6.65 9.55
C SER A 150 -13.15 6.27 9.47
N TYR A 151 -13.51 5.41 8.53
CA TYR A 151 -14.90 5.06 8.20
C TYR A 151 -15.65 4.40 9.37
N TYR A 152 -15.01 3.42 10.04
CA TYR A 152 -15.58 2.73 11.20
C TYR A 152 -15.32 3.43 12.54
N ASP A 153 -14.70 4.59 12.52
CA ASP A 153 -14.30 5.32 13.72
C ASP A 153 -13.51 4.46 14.73
N LEU A 154 -12.60 3.62 14.22
CA LEU A 154 -11.86 2.67 15.02
C LEU A 154 -10.99 3.36 16.07
N SER A 155 -10.97 2.82 17.29
CA SER A 155 -9.98 3.21 18.29
C SER A 155 -8.59 2.68 17.86
N THR A 156 -7.53 3.39 18.22
CA THR A 156 -6.15 2.96 18.01
C THR A 156 -5.91 1.56 18.59
N LYS A 157 -6.47 1.28 19.78
CA LYS A 157 -6.37 -0.02 20.43
C LYS A 157 -7.03 -1.13 19.60
N THR A 158 -8.25 -0.91 19.12
CA THR A 158 -8.97 -1.88 18.27
C THR A 158 -8.22 -2.17 16.99
N PHE A 159 -7.70 -1.12 16.33
CA PHE A 159 -6.92 -1.27 15.12
C PHE A 159 -5.67 -2.14 15.32
N PHE A 160 -4.85 -1.79 16.32
CA PHE A 160 -3.63 -2.56 16.60
C PHE A 160 -3.92 -3.98 17.07
N SER A 161 -4.97 -4.21 17.86
CA SER A 161 -5.37 -5.55 18.27
C SER A 161 -5.74 -6.44 17.08
N ALA A 162 -6.40 -5.88 16.07
CA ALA A 162 -6.76 -6.61 14.85
C ALA A 162 -5.55 -6.84 13.93
N MET A 163 -4.64 -5.87 13.80
CA MET A 163 -3.53 -5.93 12.85
C MET A 163 -2.27 -6.62 13.38
N LEU A 164 -2.08 -6.69 14.70
CA LEU A 164 -0.86 -7.27 15.28
C LEU A 164 -0.67 -8.76 14.98
N PRO A 165 -1.69 -9.65 15.08
CA PRO A 165 -1.51 -11.07 14.77
C PRO A 165 -1.10 -11.32 13.31
N PRO A 166 -1.80 -10.81 12.28
CA PRO A 166 -1.41 -11.03 10.89
C PRO A 166 -0.07 -10.37 10.56
N PHE A 167 0.27 -9.23 11.19
CA PHE A 167 1.57 -8.58 11.05
C PHE A 167 2.72 -9.46 11.56
N ILE A 168 2.61 -10.01 12.79
CA ILE A 168 3.65 -10.87 13.36
C ILE A 168 3.84 -12.10 12.49
N LEU A 169 2.75 -12.77 12.10
CA LEU A 169 2.82 -13.96 11.27
C LEU A 169 3.47 -13.66 9.92
N SER A 170 3.07 -12.56 9.27
CA SER A 170 3.65 -12.13 7.99
C SER A 170 5.15 -11.85 8.12
N THR A 171 5.56 -11.14 9.18
CA THR A 171 6.96 -10.84 9.47
C THR A 171 7.79 -12.11 9.61
N VAL A 172 7.30 -13.08 10.37
CA VAL A 172 7.98 -14.37 10.55
C VAL A 172 8.12 -15.11 9.22
N LEU A 173 7.04 -15.21 8.44
CA LEU A 173 7.05 -15.88 7.14
C LEU A 173 8.05 -15.22 6.17
N ILE A 174 8.06 -13.89 6.10
CA ILE A 174 8.98 -13.13 5.24
C ILE A 174 10.43 -13.37 5.66
N LEU A 175 10.74 -13.30 6.95
CA LEU A 175 12.10 -13.51 7.45
C LEU A 175 12.56 -14.96 7.25
N LEU A 176 11.69 -15.95 7.39
CA LEU A 176 11.98 -17.33 7.05
C LEU A 176 12.31 -17.50 5.56
N CYS A 177 11.58 -16.86 4.66
CA CYS A 177 11.88 -16.85 3.23
C CYS A 177 13.24 -16.19 2.93
N CYS A 178 13.69 -15.21 3.71
CA CYS A 178 15.01 -14.60 3.54
C CYS A 178 16.16 -15.61 3.80
N LEU A 179 15.92 -16.69 4.54
CA LEU A 179 16.95 -17.73 4.76
C LEU A 179 17.31 -18.52 3.51
N VAL A 180 16.49 -18.45 2.45
CA VAL A 180 16.76 -19.08 1.14
C VAL A 180 17.94 -18.42 0.42
N PHE A 181 18.22 -17.13 0.67
CA PHE A 181 19.38 -16.48 0.08
C PHE A 181 20.70 -17.14 0.52
N PRO A 182 21.70 -17.26 -0.38
CA PRO A 182 22.99 -17.87 -0.06
C PRO A 182 23.82 -16.98 0.88
N LYS A 183 24.77 -17.61 1.59
CA LYS A 183 25.75 -16.92 2.44
C LYS A 183 27.04 -16.55 1.68
N GLU A 184 26.95 -16.34 0.37
CA GLU A 184 28.06 -15.90 -0.46
C GLU A 184 28.53 -14.50 -0.03
N GLN A 185 29.83 -14.28 -0.04
CA GLN A 185 30.43 -12.97 0.28
C GLN A 185 30.06 -11.94 -0.79
N LEU A 186 29.79 -10.72 -0.36
CA LEU A 186 29.37 -9.62 -1.21
C LEU A 186 30.08 -8.34 -0.77
N SER A 187 30.63 -7.60 -1.73
CA SER A 187 31.14 -6.25 -1.49
C SER A 187 30.28 -5.25 -2.25
N VAL A 188 29.55 -4.42 -1.53
CA VAL A 188 28.68 -3.41 -2.13
C VAL A 188 29.45 -2.10 -2.31
N PRO A 189 29.45 -1.48 -3.49
CA PRO A 189 30.08 -0.19 -3.71
C PRO A 189 29.47 0.90 -2.83
N GLU A 190 30.30 1.76 -2.26
CA GLU A 190 29.82 2.93 -1.54
C GLU A 190 29.18 3.93 -2.51
N ALA A 191 27.94 4.33 -2.20
CA ALA A 191 27.29 5.43 -2.85
C ALA A 191 27.02 6.53 -1.79
N GLN A 192 27.55 7.72 -2.02
CA GLN A 192 27.32 8.85 -1.11
C GLN A 192 25.99 9.51 -1.44
N VAL A 193 25.04 9.46 -0.51
CA VAL A 193 23.79 10.21 -0.58
C VAL A 193 23.85 11.35 0.44
N THR A 194 23.80 12.58 -0.02
CA THR A 194 23.71 13.77 0.83
C THR A 194 22.24 14.05 1.16
N VAL A 195 21.94 14.27 2.43
CA VAL A 195 20.60 14.59 2.92
C VAL A 195 20.60 16.00 3.49
N ASP A 196 19.65 16.83 3.07
CA ASP A 196 19.41 18.14 3.69
C ASP A 196 18.76 17.95 5.06
N SER A 197 19.58 18.00 6.11
CA SER A 197 19.16 17.76 7.48
C SER A 197 18.11 18.75 7.98
N CYS A 198 18.16 20.02 7.52
CA CYS A 198 17.20 21.04 7.96
C CYS A 198 15.79 20.72 7.40
N ARG A 199 15.70 20.44 6.11
CA ARG A 199 14.42 20.04 5.48
C ARG A 199 13.92 18.71 6.04
N ALA A 200 14.82 17.77 6.35
CA ALA A 200 14.48 16.49 6.93
C ALA A 200 13.74 16.65 8.28
N VAL A 201 14.22 17.53 9.15
CA VAL A 201 13.57 17.81 10.44
C VAL A 201 12.21 18.47 10.24
N ILE A 202 12.09 19.45 9.34
CA ILE A 202 10.82 20.13 9.06
C ILE A 202 9.78 19.13 8.51
N TYR A 203 10.15 18.34 7.49
CA TYR A 203 9.22 17.36 6.90
C TYR A 203 8.90 16.21 7.86
N GLY A 204 9.86 15.84 8.73
CA GLY A 204 9.59 14.93 9.85
C GLY A 204 8.53 15.48 10.81
N GLY A 205 8.59 16.75 11.15
CA GLY A 205 7.56 17.44 11.95
C GLY A 205 6.20 17.48 11.26
N LEU A 206 6.16 17.76 9.95
CA LEU A 206 4.92 17.71 9.16
C LEU A 206 4.37 16.28 9.07
N PHE A 207 5.24 15.27 9.01
CA PHE A 207 4.81 13.87 9.07
C PHE A 207 4.18 13.52 10.40
N CYS A 208 4.79 13.92 11.52
CA CYS A 208 4.19 13.76 12.84
C CYS A 208 2.81 14.45 12.94
N LEU A 209 2.66 15.62 12.35
CA LEU A 209 1.37 16.33 12.27
C LEU A 209 0.35 15.54 11.44
N ALA A 210 0.74 15.00 10.27
CA ALA A 210 -0.13 14.17 9.44
C ALA A 210 -0.58 12.90 10.18
N VAL A 211 0.34 12.24 10.91
CA VAL A 211 0.01 11.09 11.77
C VAL A 211 -0.94 11.50 12.90
N ALA A 212 -0.71 12.65 13.56
CA ALA A 212 -1.61 13.15 14.60
C ALA A 212 -3.03 13.43 14.07
N MET A 213 -3.16 13.90 12.82
CA MET A 213 -4.47 14.03 12.15
C MET A 213 -5.15 12.66 11.97
N VAL A 214 -4.43 11.65 11.47
CA VAL A 214 -4.96 10.30 11.28
C VAL A 214 -5.42 9.71 12.62
N LEU A 215 -4.61 9.87 13.67
CA LEU A 215 -4.92 9.43 15.03
C LEU A 215 -5.94 10.31 15.77
N ARG A 216 -6.48 11.34 15.09
CA ARG A 216 -7.52 12.26 15.61
C ARG A 216 -7.07 13.12 16.82
N LEU A 217 -5.78 13.26 17.00
CA LEU A 217 -5.21 14.15 18.01
C LEU A 217 -5.30 15.63 17.60
N VAL A 218 -5.39 15.87 16.28
CA VAL A 218 -5.52 17.20 15.67
C VAL A 218 -6.70 17.20 14.69
N PRO A 219 -7.57 18.24 14.69
CA PRO A 219 -8.64 18.38 13.72
C PRO A 219 -8.07 18.38 12.27
N TYR A 220 -8.68 17.57 11.39
CA TYR A 220 -8.17 17.38 10.02
C TYR A 220 -8.10 18.67 9.22
N VAL A 221 -9.04 19.60 9.43
CA VAL A 221 -9.05 20.91 8.75
C VAL A 221 -7.84 21.75 9.14
N LEU A 222 -7.49 21.79 10.44
CA LEU A 222 -6.33 22.52 10.94
C LEU A 222 -5.03 21.93 10.38
N GLY A 223 -4.87 20.60 10.49
CA GLY A 223 -3.67 19.94 10.00
C GLY A 223 -3.52 20.06 8.48
N LEU A 224 -4.60 19.90 7.71
CA LEU A 224 -4.61 20.13 6.27
C LEU A 224 -4.13 21.54 5.93
N THR A 225 -4.68 22.56 6.59
CA THR A 225 -4.30 23.95 6.35
C THR A 225 -2.82 24.19 6.64
N VAL A 226 -2.33 23.72 7.79
CA VAL A 226 -0.92 23.85 8.16
C VAL A 226 0.02 23.15 7.17
N ILE A 227 -0.28 21.89 6.81
CA ILE A 227 0.56 21.12 5.87
C ILE A 227 0.57 21.76 4.49
N VAL A 228 -0.61 22.16 3.97
CA VAL A 228 -0.69 22.81 2.66
C VAL A 228 0.09 24.13 2.64
N LEU A 229 -0.09 24.98 3.64
CA LEU A 229 0.64 26.25 3.72
C LEU A 229 2.14 26.01 3.89
N ALA A 230 2.55 25.12 4.77
CA ALA A 230 3.98 24.82 4.95
C ALA A 230 4.62 24.33 3.64
N LEU A 231 4.01 23.36 2.96
CA LEU A 231 4.54 22.85 1.69
C LEU A 231 4.41 23.89 0.57
N TRP A 232 3.41 24.75 0.57
CA TRP A 232 3.28 25.83 -0.42
C TRP A 232 4.46 26.79 -0.37
N PHE A 233 4.97 27.11 0.84
CA PHE A 233 6.09 28.01 1.01
C PHE A 233 7.45 27.32 0.92
N LEU A 234 7.55 26.08 1.42
CA LEU A 234 8.82 25.34 1.52
C LEU A 234 9.09 24.48 0.28
N ASP A 235 8.08 23.82 -0.25
CA ASP A 235 8.22 22.86 -1.36
C ASP A 235 6.92 22.68 -2.16
N ARG A 236 6.67 23.58 -3.08
CA ARG A 236 5.52 23.49 -4.00
C ARG A 236 5.55 22.24 -4.89
N HIS A 237 6.73 21.66 -5.08
CA HIS A 237 6.88 20.45 -5.89
C HIS A 237 6.19 19.26 -5.21
N ALA A 238 6.33 19.12 -3.90
CA ALA A 238 5.68 18.06 -3.14
C ALA A 238 4.14 18.06 -3.31
N LEU A 239 3.51 19.24 -3.39
CA LEU A 239 2.07 19.35 -3.65
C LEU A 239 1.67 18.90 -5.08
N LYS A 240 2.57 19.08 -6.06
CA LYS A 240 2.32 18.67 -7.45
C LYS A 240 2.55 17.19 -7.67
N THR A 241 3.45 16.58 -6.90
CA THR A 241 3.82 15.15 -7.00
C THR A 241 2.93 14.23 -6.19
N VAL A 242 1.93 14.78 -5.47
CA VAL A 242 0.88 13.97 -4.83
C VAL A 242 0.24 13.06 -5.87
N ASP A 243 -0.04 11.83 -5.50
CA ASP A 243 -0.79 10.89 -6.34
C ASP A 243 -2.28 11.29 -6.42
N TRP A 244 -2.54 12.29 -7.31
CA TRP A 244 -3.89 12.76 -7.60
C TRP A 244 -4.75 11.66 -8.24
N GLY A 245 -4.11 10.71 -8.93
CA GLY A 245 -4.78 9.54 -9.51
C GLY A 245 -5.40 8.66 -8.43
N LEU A 246 -4.67 8.41 -7.35
CA LEU A 246 -5.16 7.67 -6.21
C LEU A 246 -6.34 8.39 -5.53
N LEU A 247 -6.21 9.69 -5.26
CA LEU A 247 -7.31 10.48 -4.66
C LEU A 247 -8.58 10.50 -5.51
N ALA A 248 -8.43 10.67 -6.83
CA ALA A 248 -9.55 10.61 -7.77
C ALA A 248 -10.17 9.20 -7.83
N THR A 249 -9.35 8.16 -7.72
CA THR A 249 -9.80 6.76 -7.64
C THR A 249 -10.66 6.53 -6.40
N PHE A 250 -10.25 7.05 -5.24
CA PHE A 250 -11.06 7.00 -4.02
C PHE A 250 -12.42 7.69 -4.21
N ALA A 251 -12.43 8.91 -4.77
CA ALA A 251 -13.67 9.64 -5.02
C ALA A 251 -14.61 8.87 -5.97
N ALA A 252 -14.07 8.28 -7.04
CA ALA A 252 -14.84 7.45 -7.96
C ALA A 252 -15.40 6.19 -7.28
N PHE A 253 -14.59 5.52 -6.43
CA PHE A 253 -15.08 4.37 -5.67
C PHE A 253 -16.08 4.73 -4.59
N PHE A 254 -16.01 5.90 -3.97
CA PHE A 254 -17.05 6.38 -3.07
C PHE A 254 -18.39 6.52 -3.79
N THR A 255 -18.39 7.09 -5.00
CA THR A 255 -19.59 7.17 -5.84
C THR A 255 -20.11 5.79 -6.22
N PHE A 256 -19.24 4.94 -6.74
CA PHE A 256 -19.57 3.56 -7.13
C PHE A 256 -20.18 2.76 -5.98
N SER A 257 -19.50 2.71 -4.83
CA SER A 257 -19.95 1.93 -3.66
C SER A 257 -21.21 2.51 -3.02
N GLY A 258 -21.34 3.85 -3.01
CA GLY A 258 -22.54 4.53 -2.54
C GLY A 258 -23.77 4.19 -3.38
N ASN A 259 -23.62 4.19 -4.71
CA ASN A 259 -24.69 3.77 -5.62
C ASN A 259 -25.06 2.30 -5.42
N LEU A 260 -24.09 1.40 -5.34
CA LEU A 260 -24.35 -0.02 -5.10
C LEU A 260 -25.06 -0.26 -3.76
N ALA A 261 -24.73 0.50 -2.73
CA ALA A 261 -25.39 0.40 -1.42
C ALA A 261 -26.87 0.79 -1.44
N ARG A 262 -27.32 1.55 -2.45
CA ARG A 262 -28.73 1.92 -2.65
C ARG A 262 -29.51 0.92 -3.50
N MET A 263 -28.82 -0.03 -4.14
CA MET A 263 -29.44 -1.07 -4.98
C MET A 263 -29.79 -2.30 -4.12
N GLU A 264 -31.11 -2.57 -3.95
CA GLU A 264 -31.60 -3.65 -3.08
C GLU A 264 -31.03 -5.03 -3.44
N ALA A 265 -31.01 -5.37 -4.73
CA ALA A 265 -30.47 -6.65 -5.20
C ALA A 265 -29.00 -6.83 -4.82
N VAL A 266 -28.21 -5.73 -4.85
CA VAL A 266 -26.79 -5.73 -4.48
C VAL A 266 -26.64 -5.87 -2.96
N ARG A 267 -27.47 -5.18 -2.17
CA ARG A 267 -27.49 -5.32 -0.70
C ARG A 267 -27.74 -6.74 -0.27
N VAL A 268 -28.77 -7.38 -0.82
CA VAL A 268 -29.12 -8.77 -0.52
C VAL A 268 -27.97 -9.72 -0.91
N LEU A 269 -27.36 -9.51 -2.08
CA LEU A 269 -26.22 -10.31 -2.54
C LEU A 269 -25.03 -10.20 -1.58
N PHE A 270 -24.59 -8.98 -1.24
CA PHE A 270 -23.44 -8.80 -0.35
C PHE A 270 -23.74 -9.23 1.08
N ALA A 271 -24.95 -9.00 1.60
CA ALA A 271 -25.35 -9.53 2.91
C ALA A 271 -25.22 -11.05 2.96
N ARG A 272 -25.67 -11.76 1.92
CA ARG A 272 -25.54 -13.22 1.80
C ARG A 272 -24.09 -13.66 1.66
N LEU A 273 -23.27 -12.97 0.84
CA LEU A 273 -21.86 -13.32 0.67
C LEU A 273 -21.10 -13.14 1.99
N LEU A 274 -21.25 -11.99 2.64
CA LEU A 274 -20.53 -11.63 3.87
C LEU A 274 -20.95 -12.48 5.08
N SER A 275 -22.14 -13.11 5.06
CA SER A 275 -22.55 -14.06 6.10
C SER A 275 -21.70 -15.34 6.13
N HIS A 276 -20.92 -15.63 5.08
CA HIS A 276 -19.97 -16.75 5.04
C HIS A 276 -18.61 -16.40 5.67
N GLY A 277 -18.47 -15.20 6.22
CA GLY A 277 -17.25 -14.71 6.89
C GLY A 277 -16.66 -13.49 6.18
N THR A 278 -16.73 -12.35 6.85
CA THR A 278 -16.29 -11.05 6.30
C THR A 278 -14.82 -11.09 5.87
N MET A 279 -13.94 -11.68 6.68
CA MET A 279 -12.50 -11.77 6.39
C MET A 279 -12.24 -12.54 5.10
N LEU A 280 -12.82 -13.73 4.95
CA LEU A 280 -12.60 -14.59 3.77
C LEU A 280 -13.13 -13.92 2.50
N ILE A 281 -14.37 -13.43 2.54
CA ILE A 281 -15.00 -12.79 1.38
C ILE A 281 -14.24 -11.53 0.97
N SER A 282 -13.76 -10.75 1.95
CA SER A 282 -12.94 -9.57 1.68
C SER A 282 -11.61 -9.92 1.01
N ALA A 283 -10.91 -10.93 1.51
CA ALA A 283 -9.66 -11.39 0.92
C ALA A 283 -9.85 -11.93 -0.51
N LEU A 284 -10.93 -12.69 -0.77
CA LEU A 284 -11.27 -13.17 -2.10
C LEU A 284 -11.66 -12.03 -3.06
N THR A 285 -12.39 -11.04 -2.57
CA THR A 285 -12.76 -9.85 -3.36
C THR A 285 -11.53 -9.07 -3.79
N CYS A 286 -10.51 -8.96 -2.94
CA CYS A 286 -9.23 -8.32 -3.29
C CYS A 286 -8.56 -8.98 -4.50
N GLN A 287 -8.71 -10.29 -4.69
CA GLN A 287 -8.10 -10.99 -5.81
C GLN A 287 -8.66 -10.56 -7.18
N ILE A 288 -9.83 -9.91 -7.18
CA ILE A 288 -10.55 -9.49 -8.40
C ILE A 288 -10.43 -7.98 -8.62
N ILE A 289 -10.68 -7.18 -7.56
CA ILE A 289 -10.80 -5.71 -7.70
C ILE A 289 -9.74 -4.92 -6.92
N SER A 290 -8.75 -5.58 -6.32
CA SER A 290 -7.72 -4.97 -5.44
C SER A 290 -8.23 -4.59 -4.04
N ASN A 291 -7.29 -4.49 -3.08
CA ASN A 291 -7.57 -4.27 -1.66
C ASN A 291 -8.24 -2.92 -1.35
N VAL A 292 -7.79 -1.83 -1.98
CA VAL A 292 -8.37 -0.50 -1.75
C VAL A 292 -9.82 -0.41 -2.24
N PRO A 293 -10.15 -0.76 -3.49
CA PRO A 293 -11.54 -0.84 -3.93
C PRO A 293 -12.41 -1.78 -3.11
N ALA A 294 -11.88 -2.96 -2.75
CA ALA A 294 -12.60 -3.92 -1.92
C ALA A 294 -12.97 -3.34 -0.55
N SER A 295 -12.04 -2.60 0.09
CA SER A 295 -12.30 -1.95 1.36
C SER A 295 -13.44 -0.93 1.29
N ILE A 296 -13.44 -0.08 0.26
CA ILE A 296 -14.47 0.96 0.06
C ILE A 296 -15.83 0.32 -0.28
N LEU A 297 -15.82 -0.71 -1.12
CA LEU A 297 -17.04 -1.40 -1.51
C LEU A 297 -17.66 -2.13 -0.33
N LEU A 298 -16.92 -3.03 0.30
CA LEU A 298 -17.45 -3.94 1.30
C LEU A 298 -17.81 -3.26 2.62
N SER A 299 -17.16 -2.14 2.96
CA SER A 299 -17.50 -1.37 4.16
C SER A 299 -18.95 -0.87 4.19
N ARG A 300 -19.58 -0.72 3.02
CA ARG A 300 -20.98 -0.33 2.91
C ARG A 300 -21.97 -1.45 3.28
N PHE A 301 -21.50 -2.69 3.36
CA PHE A 301 -22.35 -3.88 3.50
C PHE A 301 -22.08 -4.70 4.76
N THR A 302 -21.08 -4.35 5.56
CA THR A 302 -20.75 -5.04 6.81
C THR A 302 -20.48 -4.07 7.94
N GLN A 303 -20.78 -4.49 9.17
CA GLN A 303 -20.37 -3.81 10.41
C GLN A 303 -19.19 -4.52 11.08
N ASP A 304 -18.75 -5.67 10.54
CA ASP A 304 -17.55 -6.36 11.00
C ASP A 304 -16.28 -5.67 10.49
N ALA A 305 -15.92 -4.60 11.18
CA ALA A 305 -14.75 -3.80 10.85
C ALA A 305 -13.43 -4.59 10.96
N SER A 306 -13.32 -5.47 11.95
CA SER A 306 -12.10 -6.27 12.19
C SER A 306 -11.91 -7.32 11.10
N GLY A 307 -12.95 -8.09 10.77
CA GLY A 307 -12.90 -9.07 9.70
C GLY A 307 -12.62 -8.43 8.35
N LEU A 308 -13.25 -7.28 8.04
CA LEU A 308 -12.97 -6.53 6.81
C LEU A 308 -11.53 -6.02 6.78
N LEU A 309 -11.05 -5.41 7.87
CA LEU A 309 -9.71 -4.86 7.97
C LEU A 309 -8.63 -5.93 7.78
N ILE A 310 -8.76 -7.08 8.46
CA ILE A 310 -7.85 -8.21 8.30
C ILE A 310 -7.94 -8.75 6.87
N GLY A 311 -9.17 -8.98 6.38
CA GLY A 311 -9.41 -9.58 5.07
C GLY A 311 -8.81 -8.80 3.91
N VAL A 312 -8.95 -7.46 3.88
CA VAL A 312 -8.40 -6.64 2.79
C VAL A 312 -6.88 -6.48 2.87
N ASN A 313 -6.29 -6.55 4.06
CA ASN A 313 -4.83 -6.48 4.21
C ASN A 313 -4.17 -7.81 3.85
N VAL A 314 -4.65 -8.92 4.39
CA VAL A 314 -4.20 -10.28 4.03
C VAL A 314 -4.48 -10.56 2.55
N GLY A 315 -5.65 -10.13 2.06
CA GLY A 315 -6.05 -10.22 0.66
C GLY A 315 -5.21 -9.40 -0.32
N GLY A 316 -4.40 -8.48 0.16
CA GLY A 316 -3.37 -7.79 -0.65
C GLY A 316 -2.27 -8.72 -1.15
N ALA A 317 -2.08 -9.89 -0.53
CA ALA A 317 -1.33 -11.01 -1.08
C ALA A 317 -2.22 -11.84 -2.02
N GLY A 318 -1.60 -12.65 -2.91
CA GLY A 318 -2.29 -13.53 -3.87
C GLY A 318 -2.03 -13.11 -5.30
N THR A 319 -3.05 -12.63 -6.03
CA THR A 319 -2.89 -12.20 -7.43
C THR A 319 -2.12 -10.88 -7.56
N LEU A 320 -1.57 -10.60 -8.75
CA LEU A 320 -0.97 -9.29 -9.04
C LEU A 320 -1.99 -8.13 -8.95
N VAL A 321 -3.27 -8.43 -9.20
CA VAL A 321 -4.34 -7.42 -9.16
C VAL A 321 -4.75 -7.10 -7.72
N ALA A 322 -4.47 -7.99 -6.78
CA ALA A 322 -4.88 -7.84 -5.38
C ALA A 322 -4.31 -6.58 -4.71
N SER A 323 -3.17 -6.06 -5.20
CA SER A 323 -2.57 -4.81 -4.73
C SER A 323 -1.86 -4.08 -5.85
N LEU A 324 -1.97 -2.74 -5.88
CA LEU A 324 -1.21 -1.89 -6.80
C LEU A 324 0.30 -2.05 -6.60
N ALA A 325 0.74 -2.25 -5.37
CA ALA A 325 2.11 -2.54 -5.01
C ALA A 325 2.68 -3.76 -5.77
N SER A 326 1.86 -4.81 -5.95
CA SER A 326 2.25 -6.01 -6.70
C SER A 326 2.44 -5.72 -8.19
N LEU A 327 1.59 -4.87 -8.77
CA LEU A 327 1.74 -4.43 -10.16
C LEU A 327 2.99 -3.56 -10.36
N ILE A 328 3.29 -2.67 -9.42
CA ILE A 328 4.53 -1.85 -9.41
C ILE A 328 5.73 -2.78 -9.40
N THR A 329 5.76 -3.76 -8.50
CA THR A 329 6.86 -4.70 -8.36
C THR A 329 7.07 -5.52 -9.64
N PHE A 330 5.99 -6.04 -10.23
CA PHE A 330 6.06 -6.77 -11.50
C PHE A 330 6.60 -5.90 -12.64
N ARG A 331 6.14 -4.65 -12.73
CA ARG A 331 6.61 -3.70 -13.74
C ARG A 331 8.09 -3.39 -13.57
N GLU A 332 8.53 -3.10 -12.34
CA GLU A 332 9.95 -2.82 -12.04
C GLU A 332 10.84 -4.01 -12.40
N TYR A 333 10.40 -5.24 -12.08
CA TYR A 333 11.14 -6.44 -12.43
C TYR A 333 11.26 -6.62 -13.94
N THR A 334 10.14 -6.52 -14.68
CA THR A 334 10.13 -6.75 -16.14
C THR A 334 10.85 -5.66 -16.92
N CYS A 335 10.93 -4.44 -16.39
CA CYS A 335 11.76 -3.38 -16.96
C CYS A 335 13.26 -3.65 -16.82
N ARG A 336 13.68 -4.31 -15.72
CA ARG A 336 15.08 -4.62 -15.40
C ARG A 336 15.56 -5.91 -16.03
N ILE A 337 14.67 -6.92 -16.11
CA ILE A 337 14.97 -8.28 -16.63
C ILE A 337 13.97 -8.59 -17.76
N PRO A 338 14.26 -8.15 -19.00
CA PRO A 338 13.43 -8.44 -20.15
C PRO A 338 13.30 -9.96 -20.38
N GLY A 339 12.08 -10.44 -20.61
CA GLY A 339 11.80 -11.87 -20.77
C GLY A 339 11.61 -12.67 -19.47
N GLY A 340 11.95 -12.12 -18.31
CA GLY A 340 11.83 -12.80 -17.02
C GLY A 340 10.40 -12.85 -16.45
N GLY A 341 9.40 -12.23 -17.10
CA GLY A 341 8.05 -12.06 -16.57
C GLY A 341 7.35 -13.36 -16.22
N LYS A 342 7.48 -14.42 -17.01
CA LYS A 342 6.86 -15.74 -16.70
C LYS A 342 7.45 -16.36 -15.43
N HIS A 343 8.78 -16.33 -15.29
CA HIS A 343 9.45 -16.85 -14.10
C HIS A 343 9.02 -16.07 -12.85
N PHE A 344 9.00 -14.73 -12.94
CA PHE A 344 8.53 -13.90 -11.84
C PHE A 344 7.08 -14.23 -11.45
N LEU A 345 6.17 -14.33 -12.41
CA LEU A 345 4.75 -14.65 -12.16
C LEU A 345 4.55 -15.98 -11.45
N LEU A 346 5.28 -17.02 -11.87
CA LEU A 346 5.20 -18.34 -11.23
C LEU A 346 5.70 -18.28 -9.79
N LEU A 347 6.86 -17.67 -9.56
CA LEU A 347 7.44 -17.55 -8.23
C LEU A 347 6.59 -16.63 -7.33
N PHE A 348 6.13 -15.50 -7.86
CA PHE A 348 5.24 -14.57 -7.17
C PHE A 348 3.94 -15.25 -6.75
N SER A 349 3.26 -15.95 -7.68
CA SER A 349 2.01 -16.64 -7.38
C SER A 349 2.23 -17.72 -6.33
N GLY A 350 3.28 -18.52 -6.43
CA GLY A 350 3.61 -19.56 -5.45
C GLY A 350 3.77 -18.99 -4.05
N ILE A 351 4.61 -17.97 -3.88
CA ILE A 351 4.87 -17.33 -2.57
C ILE A 351 3.62 -16.59 -2.07
N SER A 352 3.00 -15.75 -2.90
CA SER A 352 1.89 -14.89 -2.47
C SER A 352 0.64 -15.70 -2.11
N PHE A 353 0.27 -16.74 -2.87
CA PHE A 353 -0.86 -17.60 -2.51
C PHE A 353 -0.58 -18.48 -1.29
N THR A 354 0.68 -18.90 -1.10
CA THR A 354 1.08 -19.61 0.12
C THR A 354 0.92 -18.72 1.35
N PHE A 355 1.37 -17.46 1.27
CA PHE A 355 1.20 -16.49 2.35
C PHE A 355 -0.28 -16.21 2.61
N LEU A 356 -1.06 -15.97 1.55
CA LEU A 356 -2.52 -15.76 1.66
C LEU A 356 -3.20 -16.93 2.37
N ALA A 357 -2.91 -18.17 1.95
CA ALA A 357 -3.52 -19.37 2.53
C ALA A 357 -3.14 -19.53 4.02
N ILE A 358 -1.85 -19.43 4.36
CA ILE A 358 -1.40 -19.53 5.75
C ILE A 358 -2.03 -18.44 6.63
N LEU A 359 -2.04 -17.19 6.16
CA LEU A 359 -2.62 -16.07 6.89
C LEU A 359 -4.12 -16.25 7.10
N LEU A 360 -4.87 -16.65 6.06
CA LEU A 360 -6.31 -16.89 6.18
C LEU A 360 -6.63 -18.02 7.15
N VAL A 361 -5.92 -19.15 7.05
CA VAL A 361 -6.14 -20.29 7.95
C VAL A 361 -5.83 -19.93 9.40
N VAL A 362 -4.67 -19.32 9.66
CA VAL A 362 -4.30 -18.97 11.04
C VAL A 362 -5.24 -17.90 11.61
N MET A 363 -5.57 -16.86 10.81
CA MET A 363 -6.50 -15.82 11.28
C MET A 363 -7.91 -16.34 11.50
N SER A 364 -8.40 -17.32 10.70
CA SER A 364 -9.72 -17.93 10.92
C SER A 364 -9.81 -18.77 12.20
N VAL A 365 -8.67 -19.21 12.75
CA VAL A 365 -8.60 -19.93 14.04
C VAL A 365 -8.48 -18.96 15.23
N LEU A 366 -7.85 -17.79 15.01
CA LEU A 366 -7.60 -16.81 16.08
C LEU A 366 -8.78 -15.84 16.30
N MET A 367 -9.68 -15.71 15.34
CA MET A 367 -10.91 -14.89 15.40
C MET A 367 -12.10 -15.69 15.93
#